data_e78049857759e422a73673249629089b
#
_entry.id   e78049857759e422a73673249629089b
#
_cell.length_a   1.000
_cell.length_b   1.000
_cell.length_c   1.000
_cell.angle_alpha   90.00
_cell.angle_beta   90.00
_cell.angle_gamma   90.00
#
_symmetry.space_group_name_H-M   'P 1'
#
loop_
_entity.id
_entity.type
_entity.pdbx_description
1 polymer ?
#
loop_
_entity_poly.entity_id
_entity_poly.type
_entity_poly.pdbx_seq_one_letter_code
_entity_poly.pdbx_strand_id
1 'polypeptide(L)'
;GSVVECGAQTNVEVGQRVFIPGSRGFTDVHGLFGGAAHSLVVPAERLVKLPTEMESTGVLLALAGTACHALRRMEDLGPPDLIIGHGALGRLLARITEAGHHKTVTVWETGAVRREGSLGYTVLDPSEDTRRDCQRVCDVSGAHDIIDQAVHHFARHATLCLAGFYAAPIQFNFPAAFMRE
;
A
#
# COMPACT_ATOMS: atom_id res chain seq x y z
N GLY A 1 18.37 7.29 -2.85
CA GLY A 1 19.83 7.49 -2.87
C GLY A 1 20.28 8.43 -3.97
N SER A 2 21.61 8.63 -4.06
CA SER A 2 22.22 9.35 -5.17
C SER A 2 23.29 8.46 -5.81
N VAL A 3 23.41 8.53 -7.13
CA VAL A 3 24.44 7.82 -7.87
C VAL A 3 25.81 8.46 -7.57
N VAL A 4 26.74 7.70 -7.04
CA VAL A 4 28.10 8.17 -6.75
C VAL A 4 29.09 7.74 -7.81
N GLU A 5 28.82 6.62 -8.47
CA GLU A 5 29.63 6.08 -9.56
C GLU A 5 28.71 5.28 -10.50
N CYS A 6 29.00 5.26 -11.79
CA CYS A 6 28.25 4.48 -12.77
C CYS A 6 29.17 3.88 -13.83
N GLY A 7 28.78 2.73 -14.38
CA GLY A 7 29.49 2.08 -15.48
C GLY A 7 29.37 2.84 -16.80
N ALA A 8 30.21 2.51 -17.77
CA ALA A 8 30.33 3.24 -19.05
C ALA A 8 29.05 3.17 -19.95
N GLN A 9 28.19 2.19 -19.76
CA GLN A 9 26.99 1.97 -20.60
C GLN A 9 25.72 1.94 -19.76
N THR A 10 25.52 2.98 -18.94
CA THR A 10 24.34 3.09 -18.10
C THR A 10 23.51 4.30 -18.50
N ASN A 11 22.22 4.24 -18.17
CA ASN A 11 21.27 5.32 -18.40
C ASN A 11 21.15 6.29 -17.20
N VAL A 12 22.06 6.21 -16.24
CA VAL A 12 22.11 7.08 -15.05
C VAL A 12 23.41 7.87 -15.02
N GLU A 13 23.37 9.01 -14.35
CA GLU A 13 24.50 9.93 -14.24
C GLU A 13 24.92 10.11 -12.77
N VAL A 14 26.20 10.40 -12.53
CA VAL A 14 26.69 10.71 -11.18
C VAL A 14 25.95 11.95 -10.64
N GLY A 15 25.52 11.88 -9.40
CA GLY A 15 24.69 12.90 -8.75
C GLY A 15 23.19 12.71 -8.96
N GLN A 16 22.75 11.87 -9.89
CA GLN A 16 21.34 11.63 -10.14
C GLN A 16 20.67 10.98 -8.93
N ARG A 17 19.51 11.47 -8.54
CA ARG A 17 18.71 10.88 -7.50
C ARG A 17 17.90 9.70 -8.04
N VAL A 18 17.88 8.62 -7.27
CA VAL A 18 17.26 7.37 -7.68
C VAL A 18 16.54 6.69 -6.50
N PHE A 19 15.46 6.01 -6.82
CA PHE A 19 14.85 5.01 -5.95
C PHE A 19 15.35 3.63 -6.38
N ILE A 20 15.67 2.79 -5.38
CA ILE A 20 16.17 1.44 -5.58
C ILE A 20 15.07 0.46 -5.17
N PRO A 21 14.32 -0.13 -6.10
CA PRO A 21 13.26 -1.07 -5.77
C PRO A 21 13.87 -2.41 -5.36
N GLY A 22 13.85 -2.73 -4.07
CA GLY A 22 14.28 -4.00 -3.51
C GLY A 22 15.71 -4.38 -3.93
N SER A 23 16.68 -4.17 -3.09
CA SER A 23 18.07 -4.49 -3.39
C SER A 23 18.35 -5.98 -3.14
N ARG A 24 18.97 -6.65 -4.13
CA ARG A 24 19.68 -7.92 -3.96
C ARG A 24 21.18 -7.68 -4.05
N GLY A 25 21.65 -6.57 -3.50
CA GLY A 25 23.05 -6.13 -3.57
C GLY A 25 24.02 -6.95 -2.71
N PHE A 26 23.49 -7.88 -1.90
CA PHE A 26 24.30 -8.74 -1.05
C PHE A 26 24.17 -10.18 -1.52
N THR A 27 25.22 -10.71 -2.15
CA THR A 27 25.23 -12.10 -2.67
C THR A 27 25.40 -13.13 -1.56
N ASP A 28 26.08 -12.72 -0.48
CA ASP A 28 26.53 -13.61 0.58
C ASP A 28 25.58 -13.68 1.79
N VAL A 29 24.52 -12.85 1.79
CA VAL A 29 23.55 -12.79 2.88
C VAL A 29 22.14 -12.99 2.33
N HIS A 30 21.58 -14.15 2.59
CA HIS A 30 20.20 -14.47 2.21
C HIS A 30 19.22 -13.75 3.14
N GLY A 31 18.14 -13.21 2.56
CA GLY A 31 17.07 -12.52 3.29
C GLY A 31 17.32 -11.03 3.56
N LEU A 32 18.48 -10.47 3.24
CA LEU A 32 18.67 -9.02 3.22
C LEU A 32 18.11 -8.45 1.91
N PHE A 33 17.09 -7.63 2.04
CA PHE A 33 16.51 -6.87 0.95
C PHE A 33 16.30 -5.42 1.37
N GLY A 34 16.27 -4.53 0.37
CA GLY A 34 16.16 -3.09 0.60
C GLY A 34 17.45 -2.33 0.32
N GLY A 35 17.38 -1.02 0.48
CA GLY A 35 18.47 -0.09 0.15
C GLY A 35 19.04 0.65 1.36
N ALA A 36 18.82 0.15 2.58
CA ALA A 36 19.28 0.79 3.82
C ALA A 36 20.77 0.51 4.07
N ALA A 37 21.64 1.07 3.23
CA ALA A 37 23.07 0.99 3.34
C ALA A 37 23.71 2.32 2.98
N HIS A 38 24.95 2.54 3.44
CA HIS A 38 25.73 3.73 3.08
C HIS A 38 25.99 3.77 1.56
N SER A 39 26.33 2.63 0.98
CA SER A 39 26.56 2.47 -0.46
C SER A 39 26.10 1.09 -0.92
N LEU A 40 25.58 1.02 -2.13
CA LEU A 40 25.11 -0.21 -2.78
C LEU A 40 25.62 -0.25 -4.21
N VAL A 41 25.95 -1.44 -4.69
CA VAL A 41 26.14 -1.70 -6.12
C VAL A 41 24.89 -2.41 -6.64
N VAL A 42 24.26 -1.83 -7.64
CA VAL A 42 22.98 -2.35 -8.21
C VAL A 42 23.00 -2.19 -9.73
N PRO A 43 22.33 -3.07 -10.47
CA PRO A 43 22.14 -2.92 -11.91
C PRO A 43 21.38 -1.61 -12.22
N ALA A 44 21.90 -0.82 -13.15
CA ALA A 44 21.36 0.51 -13.47
C ALA A 44 19.92 0.46 -14.01
N GLU A 45 19.57 -0.61 -14.73
CA GLU A 45 18.23 -0.85 -15.26
C GLU A 45 17.15 -1.05 -14.18
N ARG A 46 17.55 -1.35 -12.95
CA ARG A 46 16.65 -1.49 -11.80
C ARG A 46 16.38 -0.17 -11.09
N LEU A 47 17.11 0.88 -11.42
CA LEU A 47 16.96 2.17 -10.78
C LEU A 47 15.78 2.95 -11.36
N VAL A 48 15.01 3.58 -10.50
CA VAL A 48 13.97 4.53 -10.89
C VAL A 48 14.50 5.93 -10.65
N LYS A 49 14.66 6.71 -11.72
CA LYS A 49 15.08 8.10 -11.63
C LYS A 49 14.02 8.92 -10.90
N LEU A 50 14.46 9.74 -9.97
CA LEU A 50 13.58 10.62 -9.20
C LEU A 50 13.69 12.04 -9.71
N PRO A 51 12.56 12.73 -9.87
CA PRO A 51 12.54 14.18 -10.03
C PRO A 51 13.21 14.85 -8.83
N THR A 52 13.87 15.98 -9.08
CA THR A 52 14.57 16.72 -8.02
C THR A 52 13.63 17.18 -6.92
N GLU A 53 12.40 17.54 -7.31
CA GLU A 53 11.32 18.04 -6.44
C GLU A 53 10.79 16.97 -5.47
N MET A 54 11.02 15.70 -5.77
CA MET A 54 10.53 14.60 -4.93
C MET A 54 11.30 14.49 -3.60
N GLU A 55 12.53 15.01 -3.52
CA GLU A 55 13.35 15.03 -2.31
C GLU A 55 13.30 13.72 -1.52
N SER A 56 13.08 13.81 -0.19
CA SER A 56 12.99 12.64 0.69
C SER A 56 11.71 11.83 0.49
N THR A 57 10.66 12.40 -0.11
CA THR A 57 9.38 11.70 -0.33
C THR A 57 9.52 10.52 -1.30
N GLY A 58 10.60 10.48 -2.10
CA GLY A 58 10.91 9.32 -2.95
C GLY A 58 11.03 7.99 -2.20
N VAL A 59 11.25 7.99 -0.89
CA VAL A 59 11.24 6.77 -0.07
C VAL A 59 9.85 6.09 -0.06
N LEU A 60 8.78 6.86 -0.22
CA LEU A 60 7.40 6.35 -0.24
C LEU A 60 7.10 5.49 -1.47
N LEU A 61 7.93 5.53 -2.52
CA LEU A 61 7.73 4.72 -3.73
C LEU A 61 7.70 3.21 -3.45
N ALA A 62 8.35 2.75 -2.40
CA ALA A 62 8.27 1.35 -1.97
C ALA A 62 6.83 0.96 -1.62
N LEU A 63 6.18 1.74 -0.75
CA LEU A 63 4.79 1.51 -0.34
C LEU A 63 3.79 1.90 -1.43
N ALA A 64 4.09 2.93 -2.23
CA ALA A 64 3.27 3.28 -3.39
C ALA A 64 3.23 2.14 -4.41
N GLY A 65 4.35 1.46 -4.64
CA GLY A 65 4.41 0.25 -5.46
C GLY A 65 3.52 -0.87 -4.91
N THR A 66 3.51 -1.07 -3.60
CA THR A 66 2.61 -2.03 -2.93
C THR A 66 1.14 -1.64 -3.10
N ALA A 67 0.81 -0.35 -2.92
CA ALA A 67 -0.55 0.15 -3.13
C ALA A 67 -1.00 -0.04 -4.59
N CYS A 68 -0.16 0.30 -5.57
CA CYS A 68 -0.44 0.06 -6.99
C CYS A 68 -0.63 -1.43 -7.29
N HIS A 69 0.17 -2.30 -6.66
CA HIS A 69 0.01 -3.76 -6.83
C HIS A 69 -1.34 -4.24 -6.31
N ALA A 70 -1.76 -3.79 -5.12
CA ALA A 70 -3.07 -4.12 -4.57
C ALA A 70 -4.20 -3.68 -5.51
N LEU A 71 -4.16 -2.45 -6.04
CA LEU A 71 -5.14 -1.95 -7.00
C LEU A 71 -5.17 -2.78 -8.29
N ARG A 72 -4.01 -3.16 -8.83
CA ARG A 72 -3.93 -4.04 -10.03
C ARG A 72 -4.53 -5.41 -9.78
N ARG A 73 -4.36 -5.98 -8.58
CA ARG A 73 -5.02 -7.26 -8.22
C ARG A 73 -6.53 -7.14 -8.17
N MET A 74 -7.06 -5.95 -8.03
CA MET A 74 -8.49 -5.65 -8.00
C MET A 74 -8.99 -5.02 -9.32
N GLU A 75 -8.15 -4.89 -10.35
CA GLU A 75 -8.45 -4.12 -11.57
C GLU A 75 -9.76 -4.54 -12.24
N ASP A 76 -9.97 -5.85 -12.41
CA ASP A 76 -11.20 -6.41 -13.01
C ASP A 76 -12.45 -6.13 -12.16
N LEU A 77 -12.30 -5.86 -10.89
CA LEU A 77 -13.38 -5.60 -9.94
C LEU A 77 -13.65 -4.10 -9.77
N GLY A 78 -12.68 -3.26 -10.11
CA GLY A 78 -12.69 -1.83 -9.88
C GLY A 78 -12.06 -1.41 -8.54
N PRO A 79 -11.96 -0.09 -8.29
CA PRO A 79 -11.30 0.46 -7.11
C PRO A 79 -12.06 0.12 -5.82
N PRO A 80 -11.37 0.07 -4.66
CA PRO A 80 -12.00 -0.21 -3.38
C PRO A 80 -13.05 0.83 -2.99
N ASP A 81 -14.12 0.37 -2.35
CA ASP A 81 -15.12 1.21 -1.70
C ASP A 81 -14.72 1.55 -0.27
N LEU A 82 -13.97 0.61 0.35
CA LEU A 82 -13.49 0.70 1.71
C LEU A 82 -12.02 0.28 1.78
N ILE A 83 -11.22 1.09 2.44
CA ILE A 83 -9.85 0.76 2.83
C ILE A 83 -9.81 0.68 4.35
N ILE A 84 -9.20 -0.38 4.89
CA ILE A 84 -9.09 -0.57 6.34
C ILE A 84 -7.63 -0.32 6.76
N GLY A 85 -7.44 0.72 7.58
CA GLY A 85 -6.14 1.22 8.03
C GLY A 85 -5.69 2.49 7.31
N HIS A 86 -5.40 3.55 8.07
CA HIS A 86 -4.95 4.85 7.58
C HIS A 86 -3.49 5.13 7.94
N GLY A 87 -2.65 4.08 7.94
CA GLY A 87 -1.20 4.17 8.01
C GLY A 87 -0.59 4.68 6.70
N ALA A 88 0.74 4.62 6.56
CA ALA A 88 1.43 5.10 5.35
C ALA A 88 0.91 4.40 4.07
N LEU A 89 0.73 3.07 4.11
CA LEU A 89 0.20 2.32 2.96
C LEU A 89 -1.25 2.68 2.66
N GLY A 90 -2.12 2.77 3.69
CA GLY A 90 -3.53 3.10 3.49
C GLY A 90 -3.73 4.51 2.93
N ARG A 91 -2.94 5.48 3.39
CA ARG A 91 -2.94 6.86 2.85
C ARG A 91 -2.53 6.88 1.38
N LEU A 92 -1.49 6.15 0.99
CA LEU A 92 -1.05 6.04 -0.39
C LEU A 92 -2.11 5.37 -1.25
N LEU A 93 -2.68 4.26 -0.78
CA LEU A 93 -3.73 3.53 -1.47
C LEU A 93 -4.96 4.42 -1.71
N ALA A 94 -5.44 5.14 -0.69
CA ALA A 94 -6.56 6.06 -0.80
C ALA A 94 -6.29 7.19 -1.80
N ARG A 95 -5.13 7.82 -1.73
CA ARG A 95 -4.74 8.91 -2.65
C ARG A 95 -4.58 8.44 -4.09
N ILE A 96 -4.01 7.25 -4.31
CA ILE A 96 -3.87 6.67 -5.65
C ILE A 96 -5.26 6.32 -6.22
N THR A 97 -6.16 5.79 -5.37
CA THR A 97 -7.55 5.50 -5.75
C THR A 97 -8.28 6.78 -6.17
N GLU A 98 -8.22 7.82 -5.39
CA GLU A 98 -8.83 9.12 -5.72
C GLU A 98 -8.28 9.69 -7.03
N ALA A 99 -6.95 9.75 -7.15
CA ALA A 99 -6.30 10.36 -8.31
C ALA A 99 -6.52 9.57 -9.62
N GLY A 100 -6.52 8.24 -9.53
CA GLY A 100 -6.60 7.36 -10.70
C GLY A 100 -8.00 7.00 -11.14
N HIS A 101 -8.95 6.95 -10.22
CA HIS A 101 -10.30 6.45 -10.50
C HIS A 101 -11.40 7.52 -10.27
N HIS A 102 -11.05 8.69 -9.77
CA HIS A 102 -12.00 9.77 -9.43
C HIS A 102 -13.18 9.28 -8.58
N LYS A 103 -12.90 8.31 -7.69
CA LYS A 103 -13.89 7.69 -6.85
C LYS A 103 -13.56 7.93 -5.38
N THR A 104 -14.47 8.61 -4.69
CA THR A 104 -14.32 8.83 -3.25
C THR A 104 -14.37 7.50 -2.50
N VAL A 105 -13.27 7.18 -1.83
CA VAL A 105 -13.13 5.99 -1.00
C VAL A 105 -13.33 6.37 0.47
N THR A 106 -13.87 5.43 1.24
CA THR A 106 -13.88 5.55 2.70
C THR A 106 -12.72 4.77 3.30
N VAL A 107 -12.10 5.32 4.31
CA VAL A 107 -11.00 4.68 5.03
C VAL A 107 -11.40 4.53 6.50
N TRP A 108 -11.18 3.36 7.07
CA TRP A 108 -11.34 3.12 8.50
C TRP A 108 -10.03 3.30 9.24
N GLU A 109 -10.09 4.00 10.38
CA GLU A 109 -8.97 4.17 11.28
C GLU A 109 -9.47 4.38 12.71
N THR A 110 -9.02 3.55 13.62
CA THR A 110 -9.40 3.64 15.06
C THR A 110 -8.62 4.71 15.80
N GLY A 111 -7.40 5.01 15.39
CA GLY A 111 -6.54 6.01 16.01
C GLY A 111 -6.95 7.44 15.66
N ALA A 112 -7.47 8.23 16.61
CA ALA A 112 -7.96 9.58 16.36
C ALA A 112 -6.94 10.49 15.63
N VAL A 113 -5.68 10.47 16.05
CA VAL A 113 -4.61 11.25 15.39
C VAL A 113 -4.36 10.80 13.95
N ARG A 114 -4.46 9.50 13.69
CA ARG A 114 -4.27 8.97 12.34
C ARG A 114 -5.45 9.22 11.42
N ARG A 115 -6.63 9.54 11.92
CA ARG A 115 -7.77 9.96 11.08
C ARG A 115 -7.54 11.30 10.39
N GLU A 116 -6.64 12.12 10.90
CA GLU A 116 -6.33 13.41 10.29
C GLU A 116 -5.53 13.30 8.98
N GLY A 117 -5.53 14.36 8.16
CA GLY A 117 -4.72 14.50 6.96
C GLY A 117 -5.23 13.71 5.75
N SER A 118 -6.53 13.44 5.68
CA SER A 118 -7.18 12.97 4.45
C SER A 118 -7.16 14.07 3.38
N LEU A 119 -7.02 13.64 2.12
CA LEU A 119 -7.03 14.51 0.94
C LEU A 119 -8.01 13.94 -0.08
N GLY A 120 -9.23 14.49 -0.13
CA GLY A 120 -10.26 14.10 -1.11
C GLY A 120 -11.08 12.86 -0.74
N TYR A 121 -10.76 12.14 0.33
CA TYR A 121 -11.46 10.95 0.79
C TYR A 121 -11.91 11.07 2.26
N THR A 122 -12.85 10.24 2.67
CA THR A 122 -13.41 10.25 4.03
C THR A 122 -12.67 9.26 4.92
N VAL A 123 -12.32 9.67 6.14
CA VAL A 123 -11.77 8.77 7.17
C VAL A 123 -12.70 8.73 8.36
N LEU A 124 -13.10 7.52 8.77
CA LEU A 124 -14.05 7.27 9.86
C LEU A 124 -13.46 6.31 10.90
N ASP A 125 -13.93 6.42 12.12
CA ASP A 125 -13.89 5.28 13.03
C ASP A 125 -14.81 4.17 12.51
N PRO A 126 -14.42 2.89 12.53
CA PRO A 126 -15.29 1.79 12.08
C PRO A 126 -16.68 1.80 12.75
N SER A 127 -16.78 2.24 14.00
CA SER A 127 -18.05 2.31 14.74
C SER A 127 -19.02 3.37 14.22
N GLU A 128 -18.51 4.35 13.46
CA GLU A 128 -19.30 5.42 12.84
C GLU A 128 -19.83 5.03 11.44
N ASP A 129 -19.31 3.95 10.85
CA ASP A 129 -19.71 3.52 9.51
C ASP A 129 -20.99 2.69 9.57
N THR A 130 -22.06 3.24 9.03
CA THR A 130 -23.36 2.58 8.98
C THR A 130 -23.62 1.80 7.69
N ARG A 131 -22.71 1.85 6.70
CA ARG A 131 -22.87 1.16 5.41
C ARG A 131 -22.88 -0.37 5.60
N ARG A 132 -23.61 -1.05 4.70
CA ARG A 132 -23.72 -2.51 4.66
C ARG A 132 -23.63 -3.05 3.24
N ASP A 133 -23.01 -2.28 2.34
CA ASP A 133 -22.99 -2.48 0.90
C ASP A 133 -21.59 -2.34 0.29
N CYS A 134 -20.55 -2.45 1.11
CA CYS A 134 -19.15 -2.41 0.64
C CYS A 134 -18.87 -3.64 -0.23
N GLN A 135 -18.59 -3.44 -1.50
CA GLN A 135 -18.35 -4.53 -2.45
C GLN A 135 -16.88 -4.86 -2.62
N ARG A 136 -16.00 -3.86 -2.49
CA ARG A 136 -14.56 -4.00 -2.72
C ARG A 136 -13.82 -3.40 -1.54
N VAL A 137 -13.29 -4.26 -0.72
CA VAL A 137 -12.61 -3.88 0.51
C VAL A 137 -11.13 -4.22 0.40
N CYS A 138 -10.27 -3.28 0.75
CA CYS A 138 -8.84 -3.51 0.81
C CYS A 138 -8.34 -3.29 2.24
N ASP A 139 -7.86 -4.36 2.87
CA ASP A 139 -7.28 -4.26 4.20
C ASP A 139 -5.77 -4.08 4.16
N VAL A 140 -5.30 -3.05 4.83
CA VAL A 140 -3.89 -2.70 5.03
C VAL A 140 -3.58 -2.40 6.51
N SER A 141 -4.49 -2.80 7.41
CA SER A 141 -4.36 -2.53 8.85
C SER A 141 -3.34 -3.42 9.54
N GLY A 142 -3.20 -4.65 9.05
CA GLY A 142 -2.42 -5.70 9.73
C GLY A 142 -3.13 -6.32 10.94
N ALA A 143 -4.39 -6.00 11.20
CA ALA A 143 -5.18 -6.60 12.26
C ALA A 143 -5.63 -8.00 11.88
N HIS A 144 -5.35 -9.00 12.72
CA HIS A 144 -5.60 -10.40 12.41
C HIS A 144 -7.09 -10.81 12.55
N ASP A 145 -7.89 -10.00 13.24
CA ASP A 145 -9.33 -10.20 13.51
C ASP A 145 -10.24 -9.29 12.65
N ILE A 146 -9.65 -8.57 11.68
CA ILE A 146 -10.35 -7.53 10.94
C ILE A 146 -11.54 -8.05 10.13
N ILE A 147 -11.50 -9.32 9.69
CA ILE A 147 -12.59 -9.90 8.90
C ILE A 147 -13.88 -9.94 9.72
N ASP A 148 -13.82 -10.36 10.99
CA ASP A 148 -14.99 -10.42 11.86
C ASP A 148 -15.59 -9.03 12.13
N GLN A 149 -14.77 -8.02 12.18
CA GLN A 149 -15.25 -6.63 12.34
C GLN A 149 -15.87 -6.10 11.05
N ALA A 150 -15.23 -6.37 9.90
CA ALA A 150 -15.61 -5.80 8.62
C ALA A 150 -16.76 -6.54 7.90
N VAL A 151 -16.92 -7.85 8.12
CA VAL A 151 -17.86 -8.69 7.37
C VAL A 151 -19.31 -8.19 7.43
N HIS A 152 -19.70 -7.54 8.50
CA HIS A 152 -21.04 -6.99 8.66
C HIS A 152 -21.33 -5.78 7.75
N HIS A 153 -20.28 -5.18 7.21
CA HIS A 153 -20.36 -4.06 6.27
C HIS A 153 -20.28 -4.50 4.80
N PHE A 154 -19.99 -5.78 4.55
CA PHE A 154 -19.86 -6.30 3.19
C PHE A 154 -21.21 -6.46 2.51
N ALA A 155 -21.25 -6.12 1.24
CA ALA A 155 -22.32 -6.53 0.34
C ALA A 155 -22.27 -8.05 0.13
N ARG A 156 -23.30 -8.59 -0.52
CA ARG A 156 -23.23 -9.95 -1.06
C ARG A 156 -22.20 -10.00 -2.21
N HIS A 157 -21.45 -11.08 -2.28
CA HIS A 157 -20.36 -11.28 -3.24
C HIS A 157 -19.24 -10.22 -3.14
N ALA A 158 -19.07 -9.62 -1.95
CA ALA A 158 -18.00 -8.67 -1.73
C ALA A 158 -16.61 -9.33 -1.86
N THR A 159 -15.67 -8.58 -2.35
CA THR A 159 -14.26 -9.01 -2.43
C THR A 159 -13.44 -8.30 -1.36
N LEU A 160 -12.70 -9.08 -0.57
CA LEU A 160 -11.71 -8.57 0.37
C LEU A 160 -10.30 -8.86 -0.16
N CYS A 161 -9.54 -7.80 -0.41
CA CYS A 161 -8.12 -7.86 -0.71
C CYS A 161 -7.30 -7.65 0.57
N LEU A 162 -6.53 -8.65 0.96
CA LEU A 162 -5.60 -8.57 2.09
C LEU A 162 -4.24 -8.10 1.58
N ALA A 163 -3.90 -6.85 1.80
CA ALA A 163 -2.66 -6.22 1.34
C ALA A 163 -1.79 -5.69 2.49
N GLY A 164 -2.20 -5.94 3.74
CA GLY A 164 -1.45 -5.63 4.95
C GLY A 164 -0.36 -6.67 5.24
N PHE A 165 0.45 -6.37 6.25
CA PHE A 165 1.37 -7.32 6.84
C PHE A 165 0.80 -7.82 8.18
N TYR A 166 0.55 -9.13 8.27
CA TYR A 166 -0.09 -9.74 9.42
C TYR A 166 0.93 -10.54 10.22
N ALA A 167 1.18 -10.12 11.46
CA ALA A 167 2.15 -10.78 12.34
C ALA A 167 1.61 -12.07 12.99
N ALA A 168 0.29 -12.26 12.97
CA ALA A 168 -0.39 -13.45 13.48
C ALA A 168 -1.28 -14.07 12.39
N PRO A 169 -1.65 -15.36 12.52
CA PRO A 169 -2.61 -15.99 11.61
C PRO A 169 -3.93 -15.23 11.60
N ILE A 170 -4.48 -15.01 10.41
CA ILE A 170 -5.81 -14.43 10.24
C ILE A 170 -6.84 -15.46 10.66
N GLN A 171 -7.76 -15.04 11.53
CA GLN A 171 -8.86 -15.86 11.99
C GLN A 171 -10.18 -15.13 11.76
N PHE A 172 -11.23 -15.86 11.42
CA PHE A 172 -12.56 -15.29 11.24
C PHE A 172 -13.67 -16.32 11.45
N ASN A 173 -14.86 -15.82 11.76
CA ASN A 173 -16.06 -16.62 11.90
C ASN A 173 -16.61 -16.97 10.51
N PHE A 174 -16.32 -18.18 10.03
CA PHE A 174 -16.70 -18.63 8.70
C PHE A 174 -18.21 -18.47 8.39
N PRO A 175 -19.17 -18.83 9.26
CA PRO A 175 -20.59 -18.62 8.98
C PRO A 175 -20.96 -17.18 8.63
N ALA A 176 -20.37 -16.19 9.30
CA ALA A 176 -20.62 -14.77 9.02
C ALA A 176 -20.12 -14.36 7.62
N ALA A 177 -18.96 -14.86 7.21
CA ALA A 177 -18.41 -14.62 5.88
C ALA A 177 -19.22 -15.38 4.81
N PHE A 178 -19.56 -16.64 5.04
CA PHE A 178 -20.36 -17.46 4.14
C PHE A 178 -21.72 -16.83 3.80
N MET A 179 -22.38 -16.20 4.76
CA MET A 179 -23.66 -15.52 4.52
C MET A 179 -23.55 -14.29 3.63
N ARG A 180 -22.34 -13.90 3.23
CA ARG A 180 -22.10 -12.81 2.28
C ARG A 180 -21.75 -13.28 0.86
N GLU A 181 -21.72 -14.58 0.66
CA GLU A 181 -21.54 -15.19 -0.66
C GLU A 181 -22.75 -14.99 -1.61
#